data_0fe3b888d5e8485d6be763f7150f1fdb
#
_entry.id   0fe3b888d5e8485d6be763f7150f1fdb
#
_cell.length_a   1.000
_cell.length_b   1.000
_cell.length_c   1.000
_cell.angle_alpha   90.00
_cell.angle_beta   90.00
_cell.angle_gamma   90.00
#
_symmetry.space_group_name_H-M   'P 1'
#
loop_
_entity.id
_entity.type
_entity.pdbx_description
1 polymer ?
#
loop_
_entity_poly.entity_id
_entity_poly.type
_entity_poly.pdbx_seq_one_letter_code
_entity_poly.pdbx_strand_id
1 'polypeptide(L)'
;MIVQEEIFNKEDFRNWLLQNYDKEKKVELIVHKKHTKKPFPSHRELLEEAICFGWVDTTIKRLDENRFIRTFVKRNKNSRWSENTLSYAKKLIKEKRMMPPGLLFYKEGLRKFKIQSSKV
;
A
#
# COMPACT_ATOMS: atom_id res chain seq x y z
N MET A 1 -15.10 -13.69 2.06
CA MET A 1 -14.97 -13.02 3.38
C MET A 1 -13.98 -11.89 3.27
N ILE A 2 -14.32 -10.68 3.78
CA ILE A 2 -13.41 -9.54 3.75
C ILE A 2 -12.50 -9.62 4.97
N VAL A 3 -11.18 -9.59 4.73
CA VAL A 3 -10.21 -9.56 5.82
C VAL A 3 -10.13 -8.14 6.38
N GLN A 4 -10.31 -8.01 7.68
CA GLN A 4 -10.15 -6.75 8.40
C GLN A 4 -9.03 -6.88 9.41
N GLU A 5 -8.21 -5.83 9.52
CA GLU A 5 -7.07 -5.82 10.43
C GLU A 5 -6.99 -4.46 11.13
N GLU A 6 -7.05 -4.46 12.45
CA GLU A 6 -6.88 -3.24 13.24
C GLU A 6 -5.40 -2.93 13.36
N ILE A 7 -5.00 -1.70 13.02
CA ILE A 7 -3.59 -1.29 13.04
C ILE A 7 -3.41 0.01 13.81
N PHE A 8 -2.24 0.15 14.44
CA PHE A 8 -1.86 1.36 15.19
C PHE A 8 -0.63 2.05 14.61
N ASN A 9 0.17 1.31 13.83
CA ASN A 9 1.40 1.83 13.24
C ASN A 9 1.67 1.10 11.91
N LYS A 10 2.67 1.58 11.17
CA LYS A 10 3.01 0.98 9.87
C LYS A 10 3.53 -0.45 9.99
N GLU A 11 4.18 -0.75 11.12
CA GLU A 11 4.73 -2.09 11.37
C GLU A 11 3.62 -3.14 11.48
N ASP A 12 2.47 -2.77 12.02
CA ASP A 12 1.31 -3.67 12.08
C ASP A 12 0.89 -4.10 10.67
N PHE A 13 0.85 -3.15 9.74
CA PHE A 13 0.52 -3.46 8.35
C PHE A 13 1.61 -4.27 7.67
N ARG A 14 2.88 -3.91 7.89
CA ARG A 14 3.99 -4.67 7.32
C ARG A 14 3.99 -6.12 7.80
N ASN A 15 3.73 -6.35 9.07
CA ASN A 15 3.63 -7.71 9.61
C ASN A 15 2.49 -8.51 8.99
N TRP A 16 1.34 -7.86 8.78
CA TRP A 16 0.23 -8.49 8.09
C TRP A 16 0.61 -8.85 6.65
N LEU A 17 1.24 -7.93 5.94
CA LEU A 17 1.68 -8.15 4.56
C LEU A 17 2.69 -9.29 4.46
N LEU A 18 3.65 -9.34 5.37
CA LEU A 18 4.66 -10.42 5.39
C LEU A 18 4.01 -11.80 5.45
N GLN A 19 2.90 -11.93 6.16
CA GLN A 19 2.20 -13.20 6.33
C GLN A 19 1.16 -13.47 5.24
N ASN A 20 0.64 -12.45 4.57
CA ASN A 20 -0.56 -12.58 3.75
C ASN A 20 -0.45 -12.05 2.32
N TYR A 21 0.65 -11.40 1.93
CA TYR A 21 0.71 -10.73 0.62
C TYR A 21 0.48 -11.66 -0.56
N ASP A 22 0.78 -12.95 -0.42
CA ASP A 22 0.61 -13.96 -1.47
C ASP A 22 -0.64 -14.83 -1.26
N LYS A 23 -1.32 -14.69 -0.12
CA LYS A 23 -2.50 -15.48 0.24
C LYS A 23 -3.79 -14.70 0.07
N GLU A 24 -3.74 -13.39 0.31
CA GLU A 24 -4.91 -12.52 0.25
C GLU A 24 -4.76 -11.53 -0.89
N LYS A 25 -5.89 -11.02 -1.38
CA LYS A 25 -5.91 -10.04 -2.48
C LYS A 25 -6.41 -8.69 -2.04
N LYS A 26 -7.01 -8.61 -0.85
CA LYS A 26 -7.65 -7.40 -0.34
C LYS A 26 -7.65 -7.41 1.18
N VAL A 27 -7.46 -6.24 1.78
CA VAL A 27 -7.57 -6.06 3.22
C VAL A 27 -8.20 -4.71 3.53
N GLU A 28 -9.06 -4.69 4.54
CA GLU A 28 -9.60 -3.46 5.11
C GLU A 28 -8.84 -3.16 6.40
N LEU A 29 -8.03 -2.11 6.38
CA LEU A 29 -7.30 -1.68 7.57
C LEU A 29 -8.18 -0.76 8.41
N ILE A 30 -8.38 -1.12 9.67
CA ILE A 30 -9.16 -0.32 10.62
C ILE A 30 -8.18 0.61 11.32
N VAL A 31 -8.39 1.93 11.14
CA VAL A 31 -7.49 2.98 11.63
C VAL A 31 -8.26 3.88 12.59
N HIS A 32 -7.65 4.18 13.74
CA HIS A 32 -8.25 5.07 14.73
C HIS A 32 -8.08 6.52 14.34
N LYS A 33 -9.14 7.32 14.56
CA LYS A 33 -9.13 8.74 14.23
C LYS A 33 -8.29 9.52 15.26
N LYS A 34 -7.76 10.66 14.82
CA LYS A 34 -6.88 11.50 15.62
C LYS A 34 -7.47 11.90 16.98
N HIS A 35 -8.76 12.21 17.02
CA HIS A 35 -9.41 12.67 18.26
C HIS A 35 -9.45 11.61 19.37
N THR A 36 -9.28 10.33 19.03
CA THR A 36 -9.28 9.25 20.03
C THR A 36 -7.98 9.21 20.84
N LYS A 37 -6.95 9.94 20.37
CA LYS A 37 -5.62 9.95 20.95
C LYS A 37 -4.91 8.59 20.93
N LYS A 38 -5.47 7.62 20.23
CA LYS A 38 -4.78 6.32 20.00
C LYS A 38 -3.77 6.49 18.86
N PRO A 39 -2.69 5.71 18.86
CA PRO A 39 -1.72 5.75 17.76
C PRO A 39 -2.38 5.39 16.43
N PHE A 40 -1.94 6.02 15.37
CA PHE A 40 -2.40 5.70 14.02
C PHE A 40 -1.27 6.01 13.03
N PRO A 41 -1.12 5.19 11.97
CA PRO A 41 -0.15 5.48 10.92
C PRO A 41 -0.70 6.52 9.95
N SER A 42 0.19 7.28 9.32
CA SER A 42 -0.22 8.20 8.25
C SER A 42 -0.58 7.41 7.00
N HIS A 43 -1.35 8.04 6.10
CA HIS A 43 -1.65 7.44 4.79
C HIS A 43 -0.37 7.09 4.02
N ARG A 44 0.60 8.01 4.04
CA ARG A 44 1.86 7.80 3.32
C ARG A 44 2.65 6.61 3.88
N GLU A 45 2.68 6.46 5.20
CA GLU A 45 3.34 5.30 5.82
C GLU A 45 2.71 3.99 5.37
N LEU A 46 1.38 3.92 5.33
CA LEU A 46 0.67 2.74 4.86
C LEU A 46 0.90 2.51 3.37
N LEU A 47 0.87 3.56 2.58
CA LEU A 47 1.12 3.47 1.14
C LEU A 47 2.51 2.94 0.85
N GLU A 48 3.52 3.41 1.58
CA GLU A 48 4.89 2.94 1.41
C GLU A 48 5.02 1.45 1.73
N GLU A 49 4.41 0.99 2.81
CA GLU A 49 4.42 -0.45 3.13
C GLU A 49 3.72 -1.27 2.03
N ALA A 50 2.59 -0.77 1.53
CA ALA A 50 1.87 -1.43 0.44
C ALA A 50 2.74 -1.54 -0.82
N ILE A 51 3.42 -0.47 -1.20
CA ILE A 51 4.33 -0.47 -2.36
C ILE A 51 5.42 -1.52 -2.21
N CYS A 52 5.97 -1.69 -1.01
CA CYS A 52 7.02 -2.67 -0.76
C CYS A 52 6.59 -4.10 -1.11
N PHE A 53 5.29 -4.40 -1.06
CA PHE A 53 4.75 -5.74 -1.32
C PHE A 53 3.94 -5.82 -2.62
N GLY A 54 3.88 -4.74 -3.40
CA GLY A 54 3.11 -4.74 -4.65
C GLY A 54 1.63 -4.56 -4.43
N TRP A 55 1.24 -3.84 -3.39
CA TRP A 55 -0.15 -3.53 -3.07
C TRP A 55 -0.42 -2.04 -3.29
N VAL A 56 -1.69 -1.66 -3.37
CA VAL A 56 -2.12 -0.28 -3.61
C VAL A 56 -3.39 0.03 -2.83
N ASP A 57 -3.54 1.29 -2.40
CA ASP A 57 -4.76 1.75 -1.75
C ASP A 57 -5.88 1.96 -2.78
N THR A 58 -7.13 1.73 -2.37
CA THR A 58 -8.28 1.91 -3.24
C THR A 58 -9.31 2.87 -2.67
N THR A 59 -9.82 2.61 -1.47
CA THR A 59 -10.91 3.41 -0.90
C THR A 59 -10.65 3.73 0.56
N ILE A 60 -11.34 4.77 1.03
CA ILE A 60 -11.42 5.14 2.43
C ILE A 60 -12.90 5.31 2.76
N LYS A 61 -13.35 4.77 3.89
CA LYS A 61 -14.74 4.92 4.31
C LYS A 61 -14.83 4.99 5.83
N ARG A 62 -15.88 5.64 6.32
CA ARG A 62 -16.16 5.71 7.76
C ARG A 62 -16.60 4.35 8.27
N LEU A 63 -16.09 3.95 9.44
CA LEU A 63 -16.56 2.76 10.15
C LEU A 63 -17.52 3.18 11.28
N ASP A 64 -17.08 4.08 12.15
CA ASP A 64 -17.88 4.64 13.23
C ASP A 64 -17.32 6.03 13.60
N GLU A 65 -17.72 6.57 14.75
CA GLU A 65 -17.30 7.89 15.20
C GLU A 65 -15.79 7.97 15.46
N ASN A 66 -15.15 6.85 15.79
CA ASN A 66 -13.78 6.79 16.26
C ASN A 66 -12.82 6.14 15.26
N ARG A 67 -13.33 5.45 14.25
CA ARG A 67 -12.50 4.65 13.35
C ARG A 67 -12.95 4.81 11.90
N PHE A 68 -12.00 4.62 11.00
CA PHE A 68 -12.28 4.56 9.56
C PHE A 68 -11.54 3.38 8.94
N ILE A 69 -11.90 3.05 7.72
CA ILE A 69 -11.31 1.91 7.00
C ILE A 69 -10.57 2.44 5.78
N ARG A 70 -9.30 2.02 5.64
CA ARG A 70 -8.55 2.18 4.39
C ARG A 70 -8.39 0.81 3.76
N THR A 71 -8.82 0.68 2.52
CA THR A 71 -8.76 -0.57 1.79
C THR A 71 -7.54 -0.61 0.90
N PHE A 72 -6.80 -1.71 0.98
CA PHE A 72 -5.65 -1.98 0.12
C PHE A 72 -5.89 -3.28 -0.64
N VAL A 73 -5.43 -3.32 -1.89
CA VAL A 73 -5.54 -4.49 -2.75
C VAL A 73 -4.20 -4.81 -3.38
N LYS A 74 -4.00 -6.08 -3.71
CA LYS A 74 -2.83 -6.50 -4.47
C LYS A 74 -2.90 -5.92 -5.87
N ARG A 75 -1.79 -5.34 -6.35
CA ARG A 75 -1.72 -4.83 -7.72
C ARG A 75 -1.82 -5.99 -8.72
N ASN A 76 -2.37 -5.70 -9.88
CA ASN A 76 -2.35 -6.61 -11.01
C ASN A 76 -1.52 -5.99 -12.14
N LYS A 77 -1.30 -6.75 -13.21
CA LYS A 77 -0.49 -6.29 -14.33
C LYS A 77 -1.06 -5.07 -15.06
N ASN A 78 -2.33 -4.75 -14.83
CA ASN A 78 -2.99 -3.60 -15.43
C ASN A 78 -3.01 -2.38 -14.51
N SER A 79 -2.50 -2.50 -13.30
CA SER A 79 -2.43 -1.38 -12.35
C SER A 79 -1.52 -0.28 -12.90
N ARG A 80 -1.99 0.95 -12.82
CA ARG A 80 -1.22 2.11 -13.27
C ARG A 80 -0.31 2.62 -12.17
N TRP A 81 0.84 3.13 -12.59
CA TRP A 81 1.79 3.78 -11.70
C TRP A 81 1.85 5.26 -12.01
N SER A 82 1.66 6.11 -11.00
CA SER A 82 1.88 7.54 -11.13
C SER A 82 3.37 7.84 -10.94
N GLU A 83 3.77 9.02 -11.37
CA GLU A 83 5.14 9.49 -11.16
C GLU A 83 5.49 9.52 -9.66
N ASN A 84 4.54 9.95 -8.82
CA ASN A 84 4.75 9.97 -7.37
C ASN A 84 4.96 8.57 -6.80
N THR A 85 4.15 7.60 -7.24
CA THR A 85 4.28 6.22 -6.79
C THR A 85 5.62 5.62 -7.19
N LEU A 86 6.07 5.89 -8.42
CA LEU A 86 7.38 5.44 -8.88
C LEU A 86 8.51 6.07 -8.05
N SER A 87 8.37 7.34 -7.70
CA SER A 87 9.33 8.05 -6.86
C SER A 87 9.42 7.42 -5.47
N TYR A 88 8.27 7.10 -4.87
CA TYR A 88 8.24 6.42 -3.56
C TYR A 88 8.90 5.05 -3.63
N ALA A 89 8.60 4.27 -4.68
CA ALA A 89 9.20 2.95 -4.85
C ALA A 89 10.72 3.04 -4.99
N LYS A 90 11.22 4.00 -5.74
CA LYS A 90 12.66 4.23 -5.90
C LYS A 90 13.33 4.52 -4.56
N LYS A 91 12.71 5.35 -3.74
CA LYS A 91 13.19 5.66 -2.39
C LYS A 91 13.24 4.40 -1.53
N LEU A 92 12.19 3.58 -1.58
CA LEU A 92 12.08 2.36 -0.79
C LEU A 92 13.12 1.32 -1.20
N ILE A 93 13.46 1.25 -2.48
CA ILE A 93 14.53 0.40 -2.97
C ILE A 93 15.87 0.85 -2.36
N LYS A 94 16.12 2.17 -2.40
CA LYS A 94 17.35 2.75 -1.85
C LYS A 94 17.46 2.48 -0.34
N GLU A 95 16.34 2.50 0.36
CA GLU A 95 16.29 2.22 1.81
C GLU A 95 16.31 0.73 2.13
N LYS A 96 16.34 -0.13 1.13
CA LYS A 96 16.34 -1.60 1.27
C LYS A 96 15.08 -2.13 1.94
N ARG A 97 13.97 -1.44 1.80
CA ARG A 97 12.67 -1.83 2.36
C ARG A 97 11.82 -2.61 1.38
N MET A 98 12.12 -2.51 0.08
CA MET A 98 11.33 -3.15 -0.97
C MET A 98 11.46 -4.68 -0.90
N MET A 99 10.32 -5.37 -1.00
CA MET A 99 10.27 -6.82 -1.03
C MET A 99 10.16 -7.33 -2.47
N PRO A 100 10.51 -8.60 -2.75
CA PRO A 100 10.48 -9.14 -4.12
C PRO A 100 9.19 -8.89 -4.90
N PRO A 101 7.97 -9.10 -4.33
CA PRO A 101 6.74 -8.82 -5.09
C PRO A 101 6.59 -7.34 -5.43
N GLY A 102 6.98 -6.43 -4.55
CA GLY A 102 6.95 -5.00 -4.82
C GLY A 102 7.92 -4.60 -5.91
N LEU A 103 9.12 -5.17 -5.88
CA LEU A 103 10.15 -4.89 -6.88
C LEU A 103 9.71 -5.36 -8.27
N LEU A 104 9.06 -6.52 -8.35
CA LEU A 104 8.54 -7.04 -9.62
C LEU A 104 7.51 -6.09 -10.23
N PHE A 105 6.54 -5.64 -9.44
CA PHE A 105 5.53 -4.68 -9.90
C PHE A 105 6.14 -3.32 -10.25
N TYR A 106 7.14 -2.88 -9.50
CA TYR A 106 7.83 -1.62 -9.80
C TYR A 106 8.51 -1.66 -11.17
N LYS A 107 9.25 -2.73 -11.46
CA LYS A 107 9.93 -2.89 -12.75
C LYS A 107 8.93 -2.87 -13.89
N GLU A 108 7.83 -3.55 -13.73
CA GLU A 108 6.75 -3.58 -14.73
C GLU A 108 6.12 -2.20 -14.91
N GLY A 109 5.83 -1.52 -13.80
CA GLY A 109 5.26 -0.18 -13.82
C GLY A 109 6.19 0.84 -14.46
N LEU A 110 7.48 0.77 -14.15
CA LEU A 110 8.49 1.66 -14.71
C LEU A 110 8.60 1.48 -16.23
N ARG A 111 8.58 0.24 -16.71
CA ARG A 111 8.60 -0.07 -18.13
C ARG A 111 7.40 0.54 -18.85
N LYS A 112 6.20 0.36 -18.31
CA LYS A 112 4.97 0.91 -18.88
C LYS A 112 4.97 2.44 -18.88
N PHE A 113 5.44 3.05 -17.82
CA PHE A 113 5.49 4.50 -17.69
C PHE A 113 6.44 5.11 -18.74
N LYS A 114 7.61 4.51 -18.96
CA LYS A 114 8.58 4.96 -19.97
C LYS A 114 8.01 4.83 -21.37
N ILE A 115 7.30 3.75 -21.68
CA ILE A 115 6.66 3.55 -22.99
C ILE A 115 5.62 4.65 -23.24
N GLN A 116 4.79 4.97 -22.25
CA GLN A 116 3.79 6.03 -22.38
C GLN A 116 4.44 7.39 -22.61
N SER A 117 5.52 7.69 -21.89
CA SER A 117 6.23 8.97 -22.01
C SER A 117 6.89 9.13 -23.39
N SER A 118 7.37 8.04 -23.98
CA SER A 118 8.05 8.09 -25.29
C SER A 118 7.09 8.21 -26.47
N LYS A 119 5.79 8.10 -26.24
CA LYS A 119 4.78 8.23 -27.30
C LYS A 119 4.25 9.65 -27.48
N VAL A 120 4.77 10.59 -26.74
CA VAL A 120 4.36 11.99 -26.83
C VAL A 120 5.04 12.69 -27.99
#